data_347a80e8984e1e9e9e253e8fb392de5d
#
_entry.id   347a80e8984e1e9e9e253e8fb392de5d
#
_cell.length_a   1.000
_cell.length_b   1.000
_cell.length_c   1.000
_cell.angle_alpha   90.00
_cell.angle_beta   90.00
_cell.angle_gamma   90.00
#
_symmetry.space_group_name_H-M   'P 1'
#
loop_
_entity.id
_entity.type
_entity.pdbx_description
1 polymer ?
#
loop_
_entity_poly.entity_id
_entity_poly.type
_entity_poly.pdbx_seq_one_letter_code
_entity_poly.pdbx_strand_id
1 'polypeptide(L)'
;MIDYLEIIKKYYAEGSDAYNLLVTHSRQVAELAVALLEHKPELNVSRDFVYEAAMLHDIGMFRTNAPSIFCYGELPYLRHGVEGRKILDSLGLEKHGLVCERHTGAGLTAQEIVEQHLPLEPRDMLPLTLEEKLVCYADNFYSKSHVAPAKKLDDVVKSMSKYGAGTIERLNEMVELFGSPDGLKM
;
A
#
# COMPACT_ATOMS: atom_id res chain seq x y z
N MET A 1 -12.64 -13.21 9.26
CA MET A 1 -12.30 -11.76 9.17
C MET A 1 -11.56 -11.38 10.44
N ILE A 2 -10.40 -10.73 10.32
CA ILE A 2 -9.63 -10.23 11.46
C ILE A 2 -10.15 -8.87 11.92
N ASP A 3 -9.93 -8.53 13.19
CA ASP A 3 -10.24 -7.18 13.68
C ASP A 3 -9.03 -6.25 13.45
N TYR A 4 -8.93 -5.72 12.22
CA TYR A 4 -7.84 -4.84 11.81
C TYR A 4 -7.81 -3.52 12.58
N LEU A 5 -8.97 -3.01 13.07
CA LEU A 5 -9.01 -1.78 13.86
C LEU A 5 -8.41 -2.01 15.24
N GLU A 6 -8.71 -3.11 15.89
CA GLU A 6 -8.07 -3.48 17.17
C GLU A 6 -6.57 -3.74 17.01
N ILE A 7 -6.11 -4.24 15.85
CA ILE A 7 -4.69 -4.34 15.56
C ILE A 7 -4.06 -2.95 15.45
N ILE A 8 -4.67 -2.04 14.68
CA ILE A 8 -4.18 -0.66 14.50
C ILE A 8 -4.11 0.07 15.86
N LYS A 9 -5.12 -0.05 16.71
CA LYS A 9 -5.18 0.59 18.04
C LYS A 9 -4.05 0.17 18.99
N LYS A 10 -3.42 -0.98 18.78
CA LYS A 10 -2.23 -1.38 19.57
C LYS A 10 -1.02 -0.49 19.31
N TYR A 11 -0.95 0.18 18.16
CA TYR A 11 0.21 0.96 17.71
C TYR A 11 -0.08 2.45 17.54
N TYR A 12 -1.35 2.81 17.33
CA TYR A 12 -1.81 4.19 17.14
C TYR A 12 -2.88 4.52 18.19
N ALA A 13 -2.68 5.61 18.93
CA ALA A 13 -3.70 6.07 19.88
C ALA A 13 -4.98 6.44 19.12
N GLU A 14 -6.09 5.81 19.47
CA GLU A 14 -7.40 6.06 18.84
C GLU A 14 -7.74 7.56 18.90
N GLY A 15 -8.17 8.13 17.77
CA GLY A 15 -8.51 9.54 17.63
C GLY A 15 -7.31 10.47 17.45
N SER A 16 -6.05 9.99 17.51
CA SER A 16 -4.88 10.82 17.16
C SER A 16 -4.86 11.15 15.67
N ASP A 17 -4.14 12.21 15.29
CA ASP A 17 -4.02 12.61 13.87
C ASP A 17 -3.40 11.48 13.02
N ALA A 18 -2.37 10.80 13.55
CA ALA A 18 -1.76 9.65 12.88
C ALA A 18 -2.74 8.48 12.69
N TYR A 19 -3.55 8.17 13.71
CA TYR A 19 -4.59 7.13 13.63
C TYR A 19 -5.65 7.50 12.58
N ASN A 20 -6.17 8.73 12.65
CA ASN A 20 -7.22 9.19 11.75
C ASN A 20 -6.75 9.22 10.30
N LEU A 21 -5.51 9.66 10.07
CA LEU A 21 -4.88 9.66 8.75
C LEU A 21 -4.72 8.23 8.21
N LEU A 22 -4.11 7.34 9.01
CA LEU A 22 -3.92 5.93 8.63
C LEU A 22 -5.25 5.26 8.27
N VAL A 23 -6.24 5.34 9.16
CA VAL A 23 -7.54 4.67 8.94
C VAL A 23 -8.26 5.25 7.72
N THR A 24 -8.21 6.57 7.53
CA THR A 24 -8.86 7.22 6.38
C THR A 24 -8.21 6.79 5.07
N HIS A 25 -6.88 6.89 4.98
CA HIS A 25 -6.13 6.51 3.79
C HIS A 25 -6.32 5.00 3.47
N SER A 26 -6.11 4.15 4.46
CA SER A 26 -6.24 2.69 4.28
C SER A 26 -7.64 2.28 3.84
N ARG A 27 -8.68 2.95 4.36
CA ARG A 27 -10.07 2.72 3.93
C ARG A 27 -10.28 3.12 2.47
N GLN A 28 -9.77 4.27 2.03
CA GLN A 28 -9.84 4.69 0.63
C GLN A 28 -9.18 3.67 -0.29
N VAL A 29 -8.00 3.17 0.09
CA VAL A 29 -7.30 2.10 -0.66
C VAL A 29 -8.12 0.81 -0.69
N ALA A 30 -8.68 0.40 0.45
CA ALA A 30 -9.49 -0.82 0.56
C ALA A 30 -10.77 -0.74 -0.29
N GLU A 31 -11.48 0.39 -0.24
CA GLU A 31 -12.72 0.61 -1.01
C GLU A 31 -12.42 0.60 -2.51
N LEU A 32 -11.35 1.25 -2.96
CA LEU A 32 -10.95 1.20 -4.37
C LEU A 32 -10.54 -0.21 -4.81
N ALA A 33 -9.73 -0.90 -4.02
CA ALA A 33 -9.30 -2.27 -4.34
C ALA A 33 -10.52 -3.21 -4.48
N VAL A 34 -11.49 -3.10 -3.58
CA VAL A 34 -12.73 -3.89 -3.66
C VAL A 34 -13.58 -3.48 -4.88
N ALA A 35 -13.71 -2.18 -5.17
CA ALA A 35 -14.46 -1.72 -6.33
C ALA A 35 -13.85 -2.23 -7.66
N LEU A 36 -12.51 -2.21 -7.78
CA LEU A 36 -11.81 -2.81 -8.93
C LEU A 36 -12.08 -4.30 -9.05
N LEU A 37 -12.05 -5.04 -7.94
CA LEU A 37 -12.31 -6.48 -7.92
C LEU A 37 -13.75 -6.82 -8.32
N GLU A 38 -14.73 -6.00 -7.93
CA GLU A 38 -16.15 -6.20 -8.31
C GLU A 38 -16.36 -6.11 -9.84
N HIS A 39 -15.47 -5.40 -10.55
CA HIS A 39 -15.47 -5.33 -12.02
C HIS A 39 -14.66 -6.45 -12.70
N LYS A 40 -14.03 -7.32 -11.90
CA LYS A 40 -13.15 -8.41 -12.35
C LYS A 40 -13.44 -9.72 -11.59
N PRO A 41 -14.70 -10.20 -11.59
CA PRO A 41 -15.09 -11.38 -10.81
C PRO A 41 -14.34 -12.66 -11.22
N GLU A 42 -13.81 -12.70 -12.45
CA GLU A 42 -12.99 -13.81 -12.95
C GLU A 42 -11.66 -14.00 -12.20
N LEU A 43 -11.16 -12.99 -11.50
CA LEU A 43 -9.87 -13.07 -10.79
C LEU A 43 -9.92 -13.98 -9.55
N ASN A 44 -11.12 -14.32 -9.06
CA ASN A 44 -11.32 -15.23 -7.93
C ASN A 44 -10.43 -14.91 -6.70
N VAL A 45 -10.35 -13.63 -6.35
CA VAL A 45 -9.58 -13.08 -5.23
C VAL A 45 -10.47 -12.91 -4.00
N SER A 46 -9.95 -13.17 -2.81
CA SER A 46 -10.69 -12.98 -1.56
C SER A 46 -10.91 -11.50 -1.24
N ARG A 47 -12.15 -11.05 -1.39
CA ARG A 47 -12.56 -9.68 -1.07
C ARG A 47 -12.23 -9.29 0.37
N ASP A 48 -12.52 -10.20 1.32
CA ASP A 48 -12.27 -9.96 2.74
C ASP A 48 -10.77 -9.79 3.01
N PHE A 49 -9.94 -10.67 2.44
CA PHE A 49 -8.50 -10.56 2.59
C PHE A 49 -7.93 -9.26 1.99
N VAL A 50 -8.38 -8.89 0.79
CA VAL A 50 -7.97 -7.62 0.14
C VAL A 50 -8.30 -6.43 1.02
N TYR A 51 -9.52 -6.38 1.57
CA TYR A 51 -9.94 -5.31 2.46
C TYR A 51 -9.10 -5.25 3.73
N GLU A 52 -8.90 -6.38 4.41
CA GLU A 52 -8.08 -6.49 5.62
C GLU A 52 -6.62 -6.08 5.36
N ALA A 53 -6.04 -6.58 4.27
CA ALA A 53 -4.67 -6.28 3.89
C ALA A 53 -4.48 -4.80 3.54
N ALA A 54 -5.43 -4.20 2.81
CA ALA A 54 -5.43 -2.78 2.53
C ALA A 54 -5.57 -1.94 3.80
N MET A 55 -6.40 -2.35 4.77
CA MET A 55 -6.51 -1.65 6.05
C MET A 55 -5.22 -1.67 6.88
N LEU A 56 -4.34 -2.65 6.66
CA LEU A 56 -3.11 -2.86 7.43
C LEU A 56 -1.82 -2.53 6.67
N HIS A 57 -1.88 -2.22 5.36
CA HIS A 57 -0.69 -2.11 4.51
C HIS A 57 0.34 -1.07 4.99
N ASP A 58 -0.10 -0.07 5.70
CA ASP A 58 0.69 1.05 6.18
C ASP A 58 0.94 1.03 7.71
N ILE A 59 0.59 -0.06 8.40
CA ILE A 59 0.65 -0.12 9.87
C ILE A 59 2.02 0.24 10.46
N GLY A 60 3.10 0.09 9.70
CA GLY A 60 4.47 0.40 10.13
C GLY A 60 4.86 1.88 10.07
N MET A 61 4.01 2.78 9.57
CA MET A 61 4.37 4.21 9.39
C MET A 61 4.85 4.89 10.67
N PHE A 62 4.26 4.57 11.85
CA PHE A 62 4.63 5.22 13.11
C PHE A 62 6.09 5.04 13.52
N ARG A 63 6.78 4.01 12.97
CA ARG A 63 8.22 3.78 13.17
C ARG A 63 9.10 4.77 12.42
N THR A 64 8.52 5.52 11.49
CA THR A 64 9.27 6.35 10.54
C THR A 64 9.21 7.83 10.92
N ASN A 65 10.21 8.59 10.45
CA ASN A 65 10.26 10.05 10.60
C ASN A 65 9.60 10.70 9.38
N ALA A 66 8.31 11.01 9.51
CA ALA A 66 7.50 11.68 8.51
C ALA A 66 6.49 12.62 9.18
N PRO A 67 6.94 13.79 9.72
CA PRO A 67 6.09 14.71 10.49
C PRO A 67 4.87 15.22 9.73
N SER A 68 4.96 15.34 8.40
CA SER A 68 3.84 15.77 7.54
C SER A 68 2.62 14.83 7.56
N ILE A 69 2.81 13.61 8.05
CA ILE A 69 1.78 12.60 8.26
C ILE A 69 1.72 12.13 9.71
N PHE A 70 2.14 12.98 10.63
CA PHE A 70 2.08 12.77 12.08
C PHE A 70 2.90 11.57 12.59
N CYS A 71 3.93 11.14 11.86
CA CYS A 71 4.82 10.05 12.23
C CYS A 71 6.15 10.62 12.71
N TYR A 72 6.53 10.32 13.95
CA TYR A 72 7.70 10.88 14.64
C TYR A 72 8.68 9.79 15.09
N GLY A 73 8.74 8.67 14.37
CA GLY A 73 9.73 7.63 14.60
C GLY A 73 11.12 8.04 14.08
N GLU A 74 12.06 7.09 14.11
CA GLU A 74 13.47 7.38 13.78
C GLU A 74 13.88 6.90 12.38
N LEU A 75 13.11 5.99 11.78
CA LEU A 75 13.48 5.35 10.53
C LEU A 75 13.11 6.19 9.30
N PRO A 76 13.85 6.08 8.19
CA PRO A 76 13.43 6.65 6.93
C PRO A 76 12.02 6.17 6.51
N TYR A 77 11.21 7.06 5.94
CA TYR A 77 9.82 6.75 5.60
C TYR A 77 9.66 5.50 4.74
N LEU A 78 10.56 5.26 3.80
CA LEU A 78 10.50 4.11 2.90
C LEU A 78 10.54 2.74 3.64
N ARG A 79 10.95 2.72 4.91
CA ARG A 79 10.96 1.50 5.74
C ARG A 79 9.59 1.11 6.30
N HIS A 80 8.56 1.92 6.15
CA HIS A 80 7.23 1.64 6.74
C HIS A 80 6.69 0.26 6.35
N GLY A 81 6.83 -0.15 5.10
CA GLY A 81 6.38 -1.47 4.64
C GLY A 81 7.11 -2.63 5.32
N VAL A 82 8.44 -2.54 5.44
CA VAL A 82 9.27 -3.54 6.13
C VAL A 82 8.95 -3.61 7.62
N GLU A 83 8.74 -2.47 8.26
CA GLU A 83 8.35 -2.42 9.68
C GLU A 83 6.92 -2.95 9.88
N GLY A 84 6.00 -2.64 8.97
CA GLY A 84 4.65 -3.21 8.97
C GLY A 84 4.67 -4.73 8.85
N ARG A 85 5.51 -5.27 7.96
CA ARG A 85 5.70 -6.71 7.85
C ARG A 85 6.14 -7.36 9.16
N LYS A 86 7.16 -6.81 9.83
CA LYS A 86 7.63 -7.35 11.13
C LYS A 86 6.53 -7.39 12.18
N ILE A 87 5.70 -6.35 12.22
CA ILE A 87 4.54 -6.27 13.12
C ILE A 87 3.56 -7.39 12.81
N LEU A 88 3.15 -7.53 11.56
CA LEU A 88 2.13 -8.50 11.16
C LEU A 88 2.63 -9.94 11.24
N ASP A 89 3.88 -10.21 10.90
CA ASP A 89 4.50 -11.53 11.09
C ASP A 89 4.50 -11.93 12.59
N SER A 90 4.77 -10.98 13.50
CA SER A 90 4.71 -11.24 14.95
C SER A 90 3.31 -11.55 15.48
N LEU A 91 2.28 -11.23 14.71
CA LEU A 91 0.88 -11.51 15.01
C LEU A 91 0.35 -12.77 14.28
N GLY A 92 1.21 -13.50 13.55
CA GLY A 92 0.81 -14.64 12.73
C GLY A 92 0.02 -14.25 11.46
N LEU A 93 0.23 -13.04 10.97
CA LEU A 93 -0.45 -12.47 9.79
C LEU A 93 0.54 -12.29 8.62
N GLU A 94 1.31 -13.33 8.30
CA GLU A 94 2.42 -13.27 7.34
C GLU A 94 1.97 -12.83 5.94
N LYS A 95 0.77 -13.27 5.50
CA LYS A 95 0.23 -12.84 4.19
C LYS A 95 -0.06 -11.34 4.14
N HIS A 96 -0.60 -10.77 5.22
CA HIS A 96 -0.81 -9.33 5.34
C HIS A 96 0.54 -8.59 5.43
N GLY A 97 1.51 -9.19 6.11
CA GLY A 97 2.88 -8.69 6.19
C GLY A 97 3.55 -8.57 4.81
N LEU A 98 3.33 -9.55 3.92
CA LEU A 98 3.82 -9.49 2.54
C LEU A 98 3.21 -8.32 1.75
N VAL A 99 1.92 -8.04 1.93
CA VAL A 99 1.28 -6.85 1.34
C VAL A 99 1.94 -5.57 1.85
N CYS A 100 2.17 -5.44 3.17
CA CYS A 100 2.90 -4.30 3.74
C CYS A 100 4.26 -4.10 3.07
N GLU A 101 5.08 -5.15 2.98
CA GLU A 101 6.44 -5.05 2.47
C GLU A 101 6.50 -4.67 1.00
N ARG A 102 5.52 -5.10 0.21
CA ARG A 102 5.58 -5.10 -1.26
C ARG A 102 4.70 -4.05 -1.94
N HIS A 103 3.98 -3.22 -1.16
CA HIS A 103 3.02 -2.27 -1.75
C HIS A 103 3.67 -0.97 -2.27
N THR A 104 4.91 -0.64 -1.88
CA THR A 104 5.50 0.66 -2.20
C THR A 104 5.67 0.86 -3.71
N GLY A 105 5.03 1.87 -4.26
CA GLY A 105 5.07 2.19 -5.69
C GLY A 105 4.44 1.08 -6.55
N ALA A 106 5.22 0.41 -7.40
CA ALA A 106 4.84 -0.81 -8.12
C ALA A 106 5.70 -2.02 -7.67
N GLY A 107 6.13 -2.01 -6.40
CA GLY A 107 7.15 -2.90 -5.89
C GLY A 107 8.56 -2.38 -6.21
N LEU A 108 9.56 -2.91 -5.49
CA LEU A 108 10.97 -2.55 -5.63
C LEU A 108 11.80 -3.79 -5.88
N THR A 109 12.70 -3.75 -6.86
CA THR A 109 13.70 -4.79 -7.08
C THR A 109 14.95 -4.53 -6.23
N ALA A 110 15.71 -5.58 -5.97
CA ALA A 110 17.03 -5.45 -5.33
C ALA A 110 17.96 -4.50 -6.08
N GLN A 111 17.89 -4.54 -7.42
CA GLN A 111 18.67 -3.67 -8.29
C GLN A 111 18.26 -2.19 -8.11
N GLU A 112 16.97 -1.89 -8.15
CA GLU A 112 16.45 -0.52 -7.94
C GLU A 112 16.84 0.04 -6.56
N ILE A 113 16.82 -0.80 -5.52
CA ILE A 113 17.24 -0.42 -4.17
C ILE A 113 18.72 0.01 -4.16
N VAL A 114 19.58 -0.75 -4.82
CA VAL A 114 21.02 -0.44 -4.89
C VAL A 114 21.29 0.80 -5.75
N GLU A 115 20.74 0.84 -6.95
CA GLU A 115 20.99 1.92 -7.93
C GLU A 115 20.49 3.27 -7.44
N GLN A 116 19.33 3.29 -6.76
CA GLN A 116 18.73 4.52 -6.21
C GLN A 116 19.20 4.83 -4.78
N HIS A 117 20.11 4.05 -4.21
CA HIS A 117 20.60 4.19 -2.83
C HIS A 117 19.49 4.28 -1.79
N LEU A 118 18.44 3.45 -1.97
CA LEU A 118 17.28 3.45 -1.08
C LEU A 118 17.67 2.89 0.32
N PRO A 119 17.09 3.40 1.41
CA PRO A 119 17.41 2.98 2.77
C PRO A 119 16.75 1.63 3.15
N LEU A 120 16.91 0.64 2.28
CA LEU A 120 16.32 -0.70 2.37
C LEU A 120 17.43 -1.76 2.15
N GLU A 121 17.21 -2.94 2.69
CA GLU A 121 18.04 -4.13 2.39
C GLU A 121 17.85 -4.52 0.91
N PRO A 122 18.94 -4.74 0.13
CA PRO A 122 18.84 -5.13 -1.27
C PRO A 122 18.21 -6.52 -1.43
N ARG A 123 16.89 -6.55 -1.70
CA ARG A 123 16.13 -7.74 -2.04
C ARG A 123 14.89 -7.35 -2.81
N ASP A 124 14.32 -8.29 -3.56
CA ASP A 124 13.07 -8.03 -4.28
C ASP A 124 11.90 -7.92 -3.31
N MET A 125 11.20 -6.81 -3.38
CA MET A 125 9.96 -6.51 -2.67
C MET A 125 8.87 -6.24 -3.71
N LEU A 126 8.62 -7.24 -4.57
CA LEU A 126 7.64 -7.17 -5.64
C LEU A 126 6.32 -7.82 -5.22
N PRO A 127 5.16 -7.24 -5.51
CA PRO A 127 3.89 -7.88 -5.29
C PRO A 127 3.75 -9.09 -6.23
N LEU A 128 3.53 -10.28 -5.65
CA LEU A 128 3.50 -11.55 -6.39
C LEU A 128 2.09 -12.09 -6.60
N THR A 129 1.25 -12.07 -5.55
CA THR A 129 -0.13 -12.53 -5.66
C THR A 129 -1.04 -11.45 -6.23
N LEU A 130 -2.23 -11.83 -6.68
CA LEU A 130 -3.22 -10.87 -7.18
C LEU A 130 -3.65 -9.89 -6.09
N GLU A 131 -3.77 -10.35 -4.85
CA GLU A 131 -4.12 -9.53 -3.70
C GLU A 131 -3.04 -8.50 -3.39
N GLU A 132 -1.76 -8.93 -3.40
CA GLU A 132 -0.62 -8.02 -3.21
C GLU A 132 -0.57 -6.96 -4.32
N LYS A 133 -0.74 -7.37 -5.58
CA LYS A 133 -0.78 -6.47 -6.74
C LYS A 133 -1.94 -5.49 -6.65
N LEU A 134 -3.12 -5.96 -6.27
CA LEU A 134 -4.32 -5.12 -6.19
C LEU A 134 -4.21 -4.03 -5.12
N VAL A 135 -3.73 -4.37 -3.91
CA VAL A 135 -3.51 -3.37 -2.86
C VAL A 135 -2.40 -2.40 -3.25
N CYS A 136 -1.28 -2.89 -3.78
CA CYS A 136 -0.18 -2.09 -4.31
C CYS A 136 -0.68 -1.11 -5.40
N TYR A 137 -1.52 -1.56 -6.32
CA TYR A 137 -2.11 -0.74 -7.37
C TYR A 137 -3.03 0.34 -6.80
N ALA A 138 -3.97 -0.03 -5.95
CA ALA A 138 -4.95 0.89 -5.36
C ALA A 138 -4.30 1.99 -4.51
N ASP A 139 -3.22 1.70 -3.77
CA ASP A 139 -2.51 2.69 -2.95
C ASP A 139 -1.98 3.87 -3.78
N ASN A 140 -1.56 3.65 -5.02
CA ASN A 140 -1.01 4.71 -5.88
C ASN A 140 -2.00 5.84 -6.19
N PHE A 141 -3.31 5.59 -6.07
CA PHE A 141 -4.34 6.57 -6.38
C PHE A 141 -4.64 7.55 -5.24
N TYR A 142 -4.12 7.31 -4.04
CA TYR A 142 -4.35 8.18 -2.89
C TYR A 142 -3.07 8.77 -2.33
N SER A 143 -3.20 9.94 -1.70
CA SER A 143 -2.10 10.59 -0.99
C SER A 143 -2.35 10.54 0.51
N LYS A 144 -1.30 10.28 1.28
CA LYS A 144 -1.36 10.33 2.74
C LYS A 144 -1.34 11.75 3.31
N SER A 145 -0.88 12.73 2.53
CA SER A 145 -0.72 14.10 3.01
C SER A 145 -2.01 14.92 3.07
N HIS A 146 -3.05 14.47 2.39
CA HIS A 146 -4.37 15.12 2.38
C HIS A 146 -5.46 14.15 1.91
N VAL A 147 -6.64 14.29 2.48
CA VAL A 147 -7.83 13.56 2.03
C VAL A 147 -8.30 14.21 0.72
N ALA A 148 -8.22 13.45 -0.38
CA ALA A 148 -8.62 13.90 -1.71
C ALA A 148 -9.32 12.74 -2.45
N PRO A 149 -10.10 13.04 -3.50
CA PRO A 149 -10.56 12.02 -4.44
C PRO A 149 -9.39 11.23 -5.03
N ALA A 150 -9.65 10.03 -5.52
CA ALA A 150 -8.66 9.23 -6.23
C ALA A 150 -8.05 10.03 -7.39
N LYS A 151 -6.72 9.94 -7.54
CA LYS A 151 -6.02 10.50 -8.70
C LYS A 151 -6.49 9.80 -9.96
N LYS A 152 -6.42 10.48 -11.11
CA LYS A 152 -6.60 9.84 -12.41
C LYS A 152 -5.41 8.93 -12.73
N LEU A 153 -5.64 7.89 -13.52
CA LEU A 153 -4.58 6.96 -13.94
C LEU A 153 -3.41 7.70 -14.60
N ASP A 154 -3.67 8.67 -15.48
CA ASP A 154 -2.62 9.45 -16.14
C ASP A 154 -1.73 10.22 -15.17
N ASP A 155 -2.31 10.75 -14.07
CA ASP A 155 -1.56 11.43 -13.02
C ASP A 155 -0.68 10.45 -12.22
N VAL A 156 -1.18 9.24 -11.98
CA VAL A 156 -0.40 8.15 -11.35
C VAL A 156 0.78 7.76 -12.24
N VAL A 157 0.54 7.46 -13.52
CA VAL A 157 1.60 7.12 -14.49
C VAL A 157 2.65 8.21 -14.55
N LYS A 158 2.23 9.48 -14.68
CA LYS A 158 3.14 10.63 -14.68
C LYS A 158 3.96 10.74 -13.40
N SER A 159 3.34 10.54 -12.25
CA SER A 159 4.05 10.62 -10.96
C SER A 159 5.06 9.47 -10.76
N MET A 160 4.81 8.31 -11.36
CA MET A 160 5.64 7.12 -11.22
C MET A 160 6.75 7.02 -12.27
N SER A 161 6.64 7.73 -13.38
CA SER A 161 7.65 7.71 -14.47
C SER A 161 9.06 8.13 -14.02
N LYS A 162 9.15 8.93 -12.97
CA LYS A 162 10.44 9.35 -12.38
C LYS A 162 11.23 8.21 -11.71
N TYR A 163 10.59 7.07 -11.43
CA TYR A 163 11.23 5.93 -10.76
C TYR A 163 11.79 4.88 -11.73
N GLY A 164 11.67 5.13 -13.04
CA GLY A 164 12.27 4.29 -14.08
C GLY A 164 11.27 3.44 -14.85
N ALA A 165 11.77 2.87 -15.97
CA ALA A 165 10.95 2.10 -16.91
C ALA A 165 10.35 0.84 -16.26
N GLY A 166 11.12 0.10 -15.46
CA GLY A 166 10.64 -1.11 -14.79
C GLY A 166 9.44 -0.87 -13.85
N THR A 167 9.41 0.30 -13.17
CA THR A 167 8.26 0.69 -12.36
C THR A 167 7.01 0.90 -13.23
N ILE A 168 7.16 1.52 -14.41
CA ILE A 168 6.04 1.75 -15.34
C ILE A 168 5.57 0.45 -15.97
N GLU A 169 6.47 -0.47 -16.33
CA GLU A 169 6.11 -1.80 -16.84
C GLU A 169 5.24 -2.55 -15.83
N ARG A 170 5.66 -2.63 -14.57
CA ARG A 170 4.89 -3.27 -13.49
C ARG A 170 3.55 -2.57 -13.23
N LEU A 171 3.50 -1.24 -13.30
CA LEU A 171 2.25 -0.49 -13.19
C LEU A 171 1.29 -0.84 -14.34
N ASN A 172 1.78 -0.91 -15.58
CA ASN A 172 0.99 -1.26 -16.74
C ASN A 172 0.44 -2.69 -16.66
N GLU A 173 1.23 -3.65 -16.14
CA GLU A 173 0.72 -5.00 -15.85
C GLU A 173 -0.47 -4.97 -14.88
N MET A 174 -0.41 -4.13 -13.85
CA MET A 174 -1.53 -3.99 -12.91
C MET A 174 -2.75 -3.31 -13.55
N VAL A 175 -2.53 -2.34 -14.47
CA VAL A 175 -3.61 -1.73 -15.26
C VAL A 175 -4.28 -2.77 -16.16
N GLU A 176 -3.53 -3.66 -16.80
CA GLU A 176 -4.08 -4.75 -17.62
C GLU A 176 -4.91 -5.72 -16.77
N LEU A 177 -4.43 -6.06 -15.57
CA LEU A 177 -5.12 -6.97 -14.65
C LEU A 177 -6.41 -6.38 -14.10
N PHE A 178 -6.37 -5.15 -13.61
CA PHE A 178 -7.45 -4.58 -12.80
C PHE A 178 -8.26 -3.50 -13.52
N GLY A 179 -7.79 -2.96 -14.62
CA GLY A 179 -8.41 -1.86 -15.36
C GLY A 179 -8.09 -0.49 -14.75
N SER A 180 -8.63 0.56 -15.37
CA SER A 180 -8.55 1.92 -14.84
C SER A 180 -9.62 2.17 -13.78
N PRO A 181 -9.31 2.83 -12.66
CA PRO A 181 -10.32 3.27 -11.71
C PRO A 181 -11.09 4.51 -12.18
N ASP A 182 -10.67 5.13 -13.30
CA ASP A 182 -11.31 6.34 -13.82
C ASP A 182 -12.77 6.08 -14.17
N GLY A 183 -13.67 6.79 -13.49
CA GLY A 183 -15.11 6.66 -13.71
C GLY A 183 -15.80 5.56 -12.87
N LEU A 184 -15.08 4.84 -12.01
CA LEU A 184 -15.69 3.97 -11.02
C LEU A 184 -16.50 4.83 -10.01
N LYS A 185 -17.76 4.45 -9.78
CA LYS A 185 -18.56 5.04 -8.69
C LYS A 185 -18.21 4.28 -7.40
N MET A 186 -17.55 4.97 -6.51
CA MET A 186 -17.30 4.51 -5.14
C MET A 186 -18.37 5.05 -4.20
#